data_e7c42b7bbe2dea868e7b454a626cb74a
#
_entry.id   e7c42b7bbe2dea868e7b454a626cb74a
#
_cell.length_a   1.000
_cell.length_b   1.000
_cell.length_c   1.000
_cell.angle_alpha   90.00
_cell.angle_beta   90.00
_cell.angle_gamma   90.00
#
_symmetry.space_group_name_H-M   'P 1'
#
loop_
_entity.id
_entity.type
_entity.pdbx_description
1 polymer ?
#
loop_
_entity_poly.entity_id
_entity_poly.type
_entity_poly.pdbx_seq_one_letter_code
_entity_poly.pdbx_strand_id
1 'polypeptide(L)'
;MKEYRKAIKFFWNYFKKFKLSLLVITLTIIIATYLQVKVPVFIGDALTELAEWVTAYFKHQGAEKIVASFNGHVPAELPQAMLGELTKNGMPTNVTALVDLAKHTPEKTVFFSIMWKLLLSYVFMTIAMLMYEVLFGRIVSHATNSMRKGLFGKLERLTISFFDRHQDGDILSRFTSDLDNIQNSLNQSLALVATQVAMFIGVIIMMFRQNVSLAWVTIASTPVAILLVVIIIRQAKKYIDL
;
A
#
# COMPACT_ATOMS: atom_id res chain seq x y z
N MET A 1 24.94 -19.33 -11.40
CA MET A 1 24.01 -19.96 -10.42
C MET A 1 24.68 -20.52 -9.17
N LYS A 2 25.84 -21.23 -9.25
CA LYS A 2 26.52 -21.79 -8.05
C LYS A 2 27.02 -20.73 -7.06
N GLU A 3 27.43 -19.54 -7.52
CA GLU A 3 27.91 -18.44 -6.67
C GLU A 3 26.81 -17.78 -5.87
N TYR A 4 25.64 -17.53 -6.50
CA TYR A 4 24.47 -16.97 -5.79
C TYR A 4 23.98 -17.90 -4.67
N ARG A 5 24.00 -19.22 -4.89
CA ARG A 5 23.66 -20.19 -3.85
C ARG A 5 24.62 -20.16 -2.66
N LYS A 6 25.91 -19.94 -2.91
CA LYS A 6 26.92 -19.81 -1.85
C LYS A 6 26.68 -18.52 -1.05
N ALA A 7 26.43 -17.40 -1.73
CA ALA A 7 26.11 -16.12 -1.08
C ALA A 7 24.84 -16.21 -0.23
N ILE A 8 23.75 -16.75 -0.78
CA ILE A 8 22.49 -16.95 -0.03
C ILE A 8 22.71 -17.83 1.20
N LYS A 9 23.46 -18.95 1.06
CA LYS A 9 23.75 -19.85 2.18
C LYS A 9 24.63 -19.19 3.24
N PHE A 10 25.55 -18.32 2.82
CA PHE A 10 26.39 -17.53 3.71
C PHE A 10 25.55 -16.59 4.55
N PHE A 11 24.73 -15.75 3.94
CA PHE A 11 23.85 -14.83 4.65
C PHE A 11 22.82 -15.57 5.53
N TRP A 12 22.23 -16.66 5.03
CA TRP A 12 21.29 -17.49 5.79
C TRP A 12 21.86 -17.98 7.12
N ASN A 13 23.15 -18.31 7.16
CA ASN A 13 23.80 -18.75 8.40
C ASN A 13 23.82 -17.67 9.50
N TYR A 14 23.83 -16.39 9.11
CA TYR A 14 23.76 -15.28 10.08
C TYR A 14 22.32 -15.01 10.47
N PHE A 15 21.41 -14.99 9.52
CA PHE A 15 19.99 -14.70 9.75
C PHE A 15 19.26 -15.79 10.54
N LYS A 16 19.60 -17.06 10.36
CA LYS A 16 18.96 -18.19 11.06
C LYS A 16 19.09 -18.13 12.58
N LYS A 17 20.04 -17.35 13.12
CA LYS A 17 20.18 -17.13 14.56
C LYS A 17 19.02 -16.31 15.16
N PHE A 18 18.33 -15.54 14.33
CA PHE A 18 17.26 -14.61 14.73
C PHE A 18 15.87 -15.07 14.29
N LYS A 19 15.60 -16.38 14.39
CA LYS A 19 14.34 -17.01 13.94
C LYS A 19 13.09 -16.31 14.48
N LEU A 20 13.08 -15.98 15.79
CA LEU A 20 11.95 -15.32 16.43
C LEU A 20 11.73 -13.90 15.84
N SER A 21 12.80 -13.13 15.70
CA SER A 21 12.71 -11.78 15.11
C SER A 21 12.28 -11.82 13.65
N LEU A 22 12.76 -12.81 12.87
CA LEU A 22 12.30 -13.01 11.48
C LEU A 22 10.82 -13.37 11.42
N LEU A 23 10.32 -14.19 12.35
CA LEU A 23 8.91 -14.51 12.43
C LEU A 23 8.07 -13.26 12.75
N VAL A 24 8.52 -12.45 13.72
CA VAL A 24 7.84 -11.19 14.06
C VAL A 24 7.83 -10.24 12.87
N ILE A 25 8.97 -10.07 12.17
CA ILE A 25 9.06 -9.24 10.96
C ILE A 25 8.08 -9.73 9.90
N THR A 26 8.04 -11.04 9.62
CA THR A 26 7.13 -11.60 8.62
C THR A 26 5.68 -11.33 8.98
N LEU A 27 5.29 -11.53 10.24
CA LEU A 27 3.95 -11.21 10.72
C LEU A 27 3.63 -9.72 10.57
N THR A 28 4.57 -8.85 10.93
CA THR A 28 4.41 -7.40 10.82
C THR A 28 4.25 -6.95 9.36
N ILE A 29 5.04 -7.53 8.43
CA ILE A 29 4.90 -7.26 6.99
C ILE A 29 3.52 -7.72 6.49
N ILE A 30 3.03 -8.90 6.91
CA ILE A 30 1.71 -9.40 6.52
C ILE A 30 0.61 -8.46 7.00
N ILE A 31 0.68 -8.01 8.25
CA ILE A 31 -0.30 -7.07 8.83
C ILE A 31 -0.25 -5.73 8.10
N ALA A 32 0.94 -5.16 7.89
CA ALA A 32 1.11 -3.91 7.15
C ALA A 32 0.55 -4.01 5.72
N THR A 33 0.88 -5.10 5.02
CA THR A 33 0.38 -5.37 3.66
C THR A 33 -1.13 -5.50 3.63
N TYR A 34 -1.72 -6.22 4.57
CA TYR A 34 -3.18 -6.37 4.65
C TYR A 34 -3.88 -5.02 4.84
N LEU A 35 -3.37 -4.18 5.74
CA LEU A 35 -3.90 -2.83 5.95
C LEU A 35 -3.72 -1.96 4.70
N GLN A 36 -2.54 -1.99 4.08
CA GLN A 36 -2.22 -1.23 2.87
C GLN A 36 -3.14 -1.56 1.70
N VAL A 37 -3.45 -2.84 1.49
CA VAL A 37 -4.35 -3.29 0.41
C VAL A 37 -5.82 -2.97 0.72
N LYS A 38 -6.20 -2.85 1.99
CA LYS A 38 -7.54 -2.43 2.42
C LYS A 38 -7.83 -0.93 2.27
N VAL A 39 -6.81 -0.09 2.30
CA VAL A 39 -6.98 1.38 2.21
C VAL A 39 -7.72 1.82 0.94
N PRO A 40 -7.39 1.36 -0.28
CA PRO A 40 -8.14 1.73 -1.48
C PRO A 40 -9.62 1.33 -1.42
N VAL A 41 -9.97 0.25 -0.73
CA VAL A 41 -11.35 -0.19 -0.52
C VAL A 41 -12.10 0.81 0.36
N PHE A 42 -11.51 1.19 1.50
CA PHE A 42 -12.10 2.19 2.38
C PHE A 42 -12.25 3.57 1.70
N ILE A 43 -11.33 3.93 0.82
CA ILE A 43 -11.46 5.16 0.01
C ILE A 43 -12.65 5.02 -0.95
N GLY A 44 -12.81 3.88 -1.62
CA GLY A 44 -13.95 3.61 -2.49
C GLY A 44 -15.28 3.69 -1.74
N ASP A 45 -15.36 3.04 -0.59
CA ASP A 45 -16.55 3.08 0.28
C ASP A 45 -16.85 4.51 0.73
N ALA A 46 -15.83 5.28 1.14
CA ALA A 46 -15.99 6.67 1.55
C ALA A 46 -16.50 7.58 0.41
N LEU A 47 -15.99 7.37 -0.82
CA LEU A 47 -16.45 8.12 -2.00
C LEU A 47 -17.90 7.78 -2.37
N THR A 48 -18.28 6.52 -2.26
CA THR A 48 -19.66 6.06 -2.53
C THR A 48 -20.61 6.68 -1.51
N GLU A 49 -20.32 6.58 -0.23
CA GLU A 49 -21.12 7.16 0.84
C GLU A 49 -21.21 8.70 0.73
N LEU A 50 -20.11 9.35 0.35
CA LEU A 50 -20.12 10.80 0.11
C LEU A 50 -21.04 11.14 -1.06
N ALA A 51 -21.01 10.41 -2.16
CA ALA A 51 -21.86 10.63 -3.32
C ALA A 51 -23.33 10.41 -2.97
N GLU A 52 -23.65 9.38 -2.20
CA GLU A 52 -25.00 9.10 -1.72
C GLU A 52 -25.49 10.21 -0.77
N TRP A 53 -24.64 10.60 0.18
CA TRP A 53 -24.97 11.70 1.08
C TRP A 53 -25.18 13.03 0.35
N VAL A 54 -24.32 13.39 -0.60
CA VAL A 54 -24.45 14.59 -1.43
C VAL A 54 -25.76 14.56 -2.21
N THR A 55 -26.08 13.43 -2.81
CA THR A 55 -27.34 13.23 -3.56
C THR A 55 -28.55 13.39 -2.64
N ALA A 56 -28.53 12.78 -1.47
CA ALA A 56 -29.58 12.90 -0.46
C ALA A 56 -29.73 14.33 0.05
N TYR A 57 -28.60 15.03 0.26
CA TYR A 57 -28.58 16.42 0.70
C TYR A 57 -29.24 17.38 -0.34
N PHE A 58 -28.91 17.22 -1.62
CA PHE A 58 -29.55 18.02 -2.68
C PHE A 58 -31.03 17.71 -2.82
N LYS A 59 -31.45 16.44 -2.67
CA LYS A 59 -32.88 16.08 -2.63
C LYS A 59 -33.60 16.70 -1.43
N HIS A 60 -32.97 16.63 -0.25
CA HIS A 60 -33.53 17.29 0.95
C HIS A 60 -33.68 18.80 0.74
N GLN A 61 -32.67 19.49 0.25
CA GLN A 61 -32.70 20.93 0.00
C GLN A 61 -33.75 21.31 -1.07
N GLY A 62 -33.90 20.46 -2.10
CA GLY A 62 -34.96 20.61 -3.10
C GLY A 62 -36.37 20.45 -2.50
N ALA A 63 -36.54 19.41 -1.69
CA ALA A 63 -37.81 19.16 -0.99
C ALA A 63 -38.17 20.29 -0.02
N GLU A 64 -37.17 20.77 0.75
CA GLU A 64 -37.34 21.91 1.67
C GLU A 64 -37.83 23.19 0.93
N LYS A 65 -37.22 23.54 -0.20
CA LYS A 65 -37.64 24.67 -1.02
C LYS A 65 -39.07 24.52 -1.54
N ILE A 66 -39.45 23.32 -1.96
CA ILE A 66 -40.81 23.04 -2.44
C ILE A 66 -41.83 23.20 -1.30
N VAL A 67 -41.56 22.58 -0.15
CA VAL A 67 -42.43 22.70 1.03
C VAL A 67 -42.54 24.16 1.49
N ALA A 68 -41.45 24.91 1.47
CA ALA A 68 -41.39 26.32 1.80
C ALA A 68 -42.24 27.19 0.82
N SER A 69 -42.23 26.85 -0.47
CA SER A 69 -43.05 27.59 -1.48
C SER A 69 -44.54 27.50 -1.24
N PHE A 70 -44.99 26.49 -0.51
CA PHE A 70 -46.38 26.30 -0.09
C PHE A 70 -46.66 26.75 1.35
N ASN A 71 -45.79 27.55 1.97
CA ASN A 71 -45.89 27.98 3.36
C ASN A 71 -46.11 26.81 4.35
N GLY A 72 -45.57 25.65 4.06
CA GLY A 72 -45.68 24.44 4.86
C GLY A 72 -46.97 23.63 4.65
N HIS A 73 -47.93 24.12 3.85
CA HIS A 73 -49.17 23.42 3.52
C HIS A 73 -49.14 22.93 2.08
N VAL A 74 -48.44 21.81 1.86
CA VAL A 74 -48.38 21.22 0.53
C VAL A 74 -49.73 20.61 0.16
N PRO A 75 -50.34 20.94 -1.02
CA PRO A 75 -51.61 20.40 -1.45
C PRO A 75 -51.49 18.88 -1.68
N ALA A 76 -52.59 18.15 -1.53
CA ALA A 76 -52.60 16.68 -1.69
C ALA A 76 -52.18 16.24 -3.09
N GLU A 77 -52.42 17.09 -4.10
CA GLU A 77 -51.96 16.86 -5.47
C GLU A 77 -51.05 18.00 -5.92
N LEU A 78 -49.85 17.65 -6.42
CA LEU A 78 -48.90 18.64 -6.95
C LEU A 78 -49.21 19.00 -8.40
N PRO A 79 -48.93 20.22 -8.85
CA PRO A 79 -49.05 20.60 -10.25
C PRO A 79 -48.25 19.71 -11.17
N GLN A 80 -48.80 19.35 -12.36
CA GLN A 80 -48.16 18.44 -13.30
C GLN A 80 -46.75 18.93 -13.75
N ALA A 81 -46.58 20.25 -13.89
CA ALA A 81 -45.25 20.81 -14.23
C ALA A 81 -44.22 20.51 -13.16
N MET A 82 -44.58 20.54 -11.88
CA MET A 82 -43.71 20.23 -10.75
C MET A 82 -43.44 18.73 -10.63
N LEU A 83 -44.43 17.89 -10.95
CA LEU A 83 -44.22 16.42 -11.00
C LEU A 83 -43.17 16.02 -12.04
N GLY A 84 -43.12 16.71 -13.19
CA GLY A 84 -42.10 16.49 -14.21
C GLY A 84 -40.68 16.86 -13.76
N GLU A 85 -40.54 17.95 -13.00
CA GLU A 85 -39.23 18.33 -12.43
C GLU A 85 -38.79 17.39 -11.29
N LEU A 86 -39.72 16.98 -10.44
CA LEU A 86 -39.43 16.03 -9.37
C LEU A 86 -38.93 14.70 -9.90
N THR A 87 -39.60 14.14 -10.93
CA THR A 87 -39.17 12.87 -11.56
C THR A 87 -37.81 13.01 -12.24
N LYS A 88 -37.56 14.13 -12.92
CA LYS A 88 -36.28 14.41 -13.56
C LYS A 88 -35.13 14.47 -12.57
N ASN A 89 -35.36 14.97 -11.37
CA ASN A 89 -34.39 15.08 -10.29
C ASN A 89 -34.36 13.83 -9.35
N GLY A 90 -35.12 12.79 -9.66
CA GLY A 90 -35.21 11.57 -8.87
C GLY A 90 -35.74 11.79 -7.47
N MET A 91 -36.64 12.81 -7.30
CA MET A 91 -37.36 13.08 -6.06
C MET A 91 -38.69 12.33 -6.01
N PRO A 92 -39.19 12.03 -4.79
CA PRO A 92 -40.51 11.41 -4.66
C PRO A 92 -41.62 12.34 -5.15
N THR A 93 -42.56 11.80 -5.90
CA THR A 93 -43.77 12.50 -6.38
C THR A 93 -44.88 12.46 -5.37
N ASN A 94 -44.80 11.63 -4.33
CA ASN A 94 -45.76 11.54 -3.24
C ASN A 94 -45.50 12.67 -2.22
N VAL A 95 -46.54 13.46 -1.93
CA VAL A 95 -46.49 14.60 -1.01
C VAL A 95 -45.98 14.20 0.39
N THR A 96 -46.45 13.07 0.93
CA THR A 96 -46.04 12.60 2.25
C THR A 96 -44.54 12.28 2.29
N ALA A 97 -44.03 11.59 1.27
CA ALA A 97 -42.60 11.26 1.16
C ALA A 97 -41.77 12.54 0.92
N LEU A 98 -42.29 13.53 0.21
CA LEU A 98 -41.60 14.80 -0.05
C LEU A 98 -41.50 15.65 1.21
N VAL A 99 -42.58 15.72 2.01
CA VAL A 99 -42.58 16.41 3.30
C VAL A 99 -41.66 15.71 4.31
N ASP A 100 -41.64 14.36 4.30
CA ASP A 100 -40.78 13.61 5.17
C ASP A 100 -39.30 13.82 4.80
N LEU A 101 -38.99 13.83 3.50
CA LEU A 101 -37.64 14.15 2.99
C LEU A 101 -37.20 15.57 3.37
N ALA A 102 -38.11 16.53 3.41
CA ALA A 102 -37.82 17.90 3.83
C ALA A 102 -37.59 18.03 5.35
N LYS A 103 -38.15 17.13 6.16
CA LYS A 103 -37.99 17.15 7.62
C LYS A 103 -36.72 16.50 8.12
N HIS A 104 -36.22 15.49 7.41
CA HIS A 104 -35.07 14.67 7.85
C HIS A 104 -33.81 15.03 7.07
N THR A 105 -32.87 15.70 7.76
CA THR A 105 -31.54 15.96 7.18
C THR A 105 -30.76 14.65 7.04
N PRO A 106 -30.07 14.41 5.90
CA PRO A 106 -29.25 13.22 5.73
C PRO A 106 -28.15 13.11 6.78
N GLU A 107 -28.03 11.96 7.41
CA GLU A 107 -27.02 11.72 8.43
C GLU A 107 -25.61 11.54 7.82
N LYS A 108 -24.63 12.13 8.48
CA LYS A 108 -23.20 12.03 8.10
C LYS A 108 -22.47 10.93 8.88
N THR A 109 -23.15 10.22 9.75
CA THR A 109 -22.57 9.28 10.71
C THR A 109 -21.79 8.15 10.03
N VAL A 110 -22.32 7.60 8.94
CA VAL A 110 -21.68 6.50 8.17
C VAL A 110 -20.38 6.99 7.55
N PHE A 111 -20.41 8.14 6.87
CA PHE A 111 -19.23 8.74 6.26
C PHE A 111 -18.12 8.97 7.29
N PHE A 112 -18.43 9.60 8.43
CA PHE A 112 -17.45 9.82 9.49
C PHE A 112 -16.91 8.51 10.08
N SER A 113 -17.72 7.45 10.19
CA SER A 113 -17.26 6.15 10.66
C SER A 113 -16.24 5.51 9.71
N ILE A 114 -16.42 5.66 8.39
CA ILE A 114 -15.48 5.16 7.38
C ILE A 114 -14.18 5.98 7.42
N MET A 115 -14.28 7.31 7.52
CA MET A 115 -13.12 8.19 7.66
C MET A 115 -12.29 7.86 8.90
N TRP A 116 -12.95 7.53 10.02
CA TRP A 116 -12.26 7.12 11.25
C TRP A 116 -11.56 5.78 11.11
N LYS A 117 -12.22 4.80 10.45
CA LYS A 117 -11.59 3.49 10.13
C LYS A 117 -10.38 3.66 9.22
N LEU A 118 -10.46 4.54 8.23
CA LEU A 118 -9.39 4.86 7.32
C LEU A 118 -8.20 5.48 8.06
N LEU A 119 -8.45 6.47 8.92
CA LEU A 119 -7.41 7.10 9.74
C LEU A 119 -6.71 6.08 10.64
N LEU A 120 -7.48 5.26 11.37
CA LEU A 120 -6.92 4.20 12.21
C LEU A 120 -6.09 3.20 11.39
N SER A 121 -6.56 2.82 10.21
CA SER A 121 -5.82 1.91 9.32
C SER A 121 -4.46 2.48 8.91
N TYR A 122 -4.37 3.78 8.61
CA TYR A 122 -3.11 4.45 8.31
C TYR A 122 -2.18 4.51 9.53
N VAL A 123 -2.70 4.81 10.69
CA VAL A 123 -1.91 4.85 11.94
C VAL A 123 -1.32 3.47 12.24
N PHE A 124 -2.15 2.41 12.21
CA PHE A 124 -1.68 1.05 12.44
C PHE A 124 -0.70 0.56 11.36
N MET A 125 -0.94 0.91 10.11
CA MET A 125 -0.04 0.59 9.00
C MET A 125 1.33 1.25 9.21
N THR A 126 1.36 2.54 9.58
CA THR A 126 2.62 3.27 9.83
C THR A 126 3.38 2.67 11.00
N ILE A 127 2.70 2.33 12.10
CA ILE A 127 3.31 1.66 13.26
C ILE A 127 3.90 0.31 12.84
N ALA A 128 3.17 -0.49 12.07
CA ALA A 128 3.65 -1.78 11.58
C ALA A 128 4.87 -1.62 10.67
N MET A 129 4.87 -0.63 9.76
CA MET A 129 6.03 -0.32 8.92
C MET A 129 7.26 0.06 9.74
N LEU A 130 7.13 0.96 10.71
CA LEU A 130 8.22 1.34 11.59
C LEU A 130 8.76 0.14 12.39
N MET A 131 7.87 -0.72 12.87
CA MET A 131 8.27 -1.92 13.61
C MET A 131 9.13 -2.86 12.75
N TYR A 132 8.71 -3.19 11.52
CA TYR A 132 9.51 -4.09 10.70
C TYR A 132 10.84 -3.45 10.28
N GLU A 133 10.88 -2.15 9.96
CA GLU A 133 12.11 -1.44 9.60
C GLU A 133 13.13 -1.47 10.73
N VAL A 134 12.71 -1.13 11.95
CA VAL A 134 13.59 -1.14 13.13
C VAL A 134 14.09 -2.55 13.44
N LEU A 135 13.20 -3.55 13.41
CA LEU A 135 13.57 -4.93 13.70
C LEU A 135 14.51 -5.49 12.62
N PHE A 136 14.21 -5.20 11.34
CA PHE A 136 15.03 -5.64 10.22
C PHE A 136 16.42 -4.98 10.25
N GLY A 137 16.49 -3.68 10.47
CA GLY A 137 17.74 -2.93 10.62
C GLY A 137 18.62 -3.48 11.75
N ARG A 138 18.01 -3.85 12.89
CA ARG A 138 18.73 -4.50 14.00
C ARG A 138 19.33 -5.85 13.59
N ILE A 139 18.57 -6.68 12.87
CA ILE A 139 19.09 -8.00 12.40
C ILE A 139 20.24 -7.80 11.44
N VAL A 140 20.10 -6.90 10.46
CA VAL A 140 21.16 -6.61 9.48
C VAL A 140 22.40 -6.06 10.18
N SER A 141 22.25 -5.14 11.13
CA SER A 141 23.36 -4.59 11.91
C SER A 141 24.08 -5.68 12.72
N HIS A 142 23.34 -6.57 13.39
CA HIS A 142 23.92 -7.71 14.09
C HIS A 142 24.63 -8.70 13.15
N ALA A 143 24.07 -8.97 11.99
CA ALA A 143 24.67 -9.82 10.97
C ALA A 143 26.00 -9.21 10.48
N THR A 144 26.01 -7.91 10.14
CA THR A 144 27.20 -7.19 9.69
C THR A 144 28.28 -7.14 10.78
N ASN A 145 27.90 -6.87 12.03
CA ASN A 145 28.85 -6.94 13.15
C ASN A 145 29.46 -8.33 13.33
N SER A 146 28.67 -9.38 13.13
CA SER A 146 29.18 -10.75 13.17
C SER A 146 30.15 -11.05 12.02
N MET A 147 29.89 -10.51 10.83
CA MET A 147 30.79 -10.58 9.69
C MET A 147 32.09 -9.82 9.98
N ARG A 148 32.00 -8.61 10.55
CA ARG A 148 33.16 -7.79 10.95
C ARG A 148 34.05 -8.55 11.94
N LYS A 149 33.45 -9.15 12.99
CA LYS A 149 34.18 -10.00 13.94
C LYS A 149 34.82 -11.23 13.29
N GLY A 150 34.10 -11.88 12.36
CA GLY A 150 34.61 -13.04 11.62
C GLY A 150 35.80 -12.69 10.70
N LEU A 151 35.74 -11.52 10.07
CA LEU A 151 36.85 -10.99 9.27
C LEU A 151 38.06 -10.68 10.14
N PHE A 152 37.85 -10.00 11.27
CA PHE A 152 38.91 -9.67 12.22
C PHE A 152 39.63 -10.93 12.73
N GLY A 153 38.88 -11.94 13.17
CA GLY A 153 39.47 -13.19 13.63
C GLY A 153 40.15 -14.00 12.54
N LYS A 154 39.86 -13.74 11.25
CA LYS A 154 40.68 -14.30 10.14
C LYS A 154 41.96 -13.50 9.94
N LEU A 155 41.89 -12.16 10.05
CA LEU A 155 43.04 -11.28 9.89
C LEU A 155 44.10 -11.60 10.93
N GLU A 156 43.73 -11.81 12.19
CA GLU A 156 44.65 -12.20 13.28
C GLU A 156 45.39 -13.52 13.03
N ARG A 157 44.85 -14.37 12.18
CA ARG A 157 45.49 -15.67 11.83
C ARG A 157 46.34 -15.64 10.56
N LEU A 158 46.44 -14.50 9.91
CA LEU A 158 47.25 -14.35 8.70
C LEU A 158 48.73 -14.16 9.07
N THR A 159 49.59 -14.61 8.18
CA THR A 159 51.07 -14.49 8.33
C THR A 159 51.51 -13.05 8.06
N ILE A 160 52.62 -12.62 8.64
CA ILE A 160 53.21 -11.28 8.44
C ILE A 160 53.45 -11.03 6.94
N SER A 161 53.85 -12.04 6.20
CA SER A 161 54.05 -11.98 4.73
C SER A 161 52.78 -11.57 3.94
N PHE A 162 51.59 -11.74 4.52
CA PHE A 162 50.35 -11.24 3.92
C PHE A 162 50.27 -9.71 4.01
N PHE A 163 50.61 -9.13 5.15
CA PHE A 163 50.59 -7.68 5.39
C PHE A 163 51.67 -6.98 4.57
N ASP A 164 52.85 -7.58 4.39
CA ASP A 164 53.90 -7.03 3.55
C ASP A 164 53.54 -6.92 2.07
N ARG A 165 52.57 -7.75 1.60
CA ARG A 165 52.09 -7.77 0.20
C ARG A 165 50.84 -6.99 -0.06
N HIS A 166 50.16 -6.54 0.95
CA HIS A 166 48.88 -5.80 0.82
C HIS A 166 48.97 -4.44 1.50
N GLN A 167 48.45 -3.42 0.83
CA GLN A 167 48.45 -2.08 1.40
C GLN A 167 47.45 -2.01 2.59
N ASP A 168 47.85 -1.42 3.68
CA ASP A 168 47.03 -1.25 4.89
C ASP A 168 45.69 -0.57 4.59
N GLY A 169 45.68 0.37 3.63
CA GLY A 169 44.49 1.05 3.17
C GLY A 169 43.42 0.13 2.55
N ASP A 170 43.85 -0.86 1.77
CA ASP A 170 42.95 -1.86 1.16
C ASP A 170 42.30 -2.74 2.22
N ILE A 171 43.07 -3.16 3.21
CA ILE A 171 42.57 -3.96 4.32
C ILE A 171 41.55 -3.14 5.12
N LEU A 172 41.90 -1.91 5.46
CA LEU A 172 41.02 -1.00 6.23
C LEU A 172 39.72 -0.68 5.48
N SER A 173 39.80 -0.46 4.16
CA SER A 173 38.62 -0.20 3.32
C SER A 173 37.62 -1.35 3.35
N ARG A 174 38.07 -2.61 3.32
CA ARG A 174 37.20 -3.81 3.42
C ARG A 174 36.51 -3.93 4.77
N PHE A 175 37.13 -3.44 5.84
CA PHE A 175 36.56 -3.47 7.20
C PHE A 175 35.54 -2.34 7.45
N THR A 176 35.67 -1.24 6.74
CA THR A 176 34.82 -0.08 6.88
C THR A 176 33.84 0.04 5.71
N SER A 177 34.32 0.53 4.57
CA SER A 177 33.46 0.89 3.43
C SER A 177 32.74 -0.30 2.82
N ASP A 178 33.42 -1.43 2.60
CA ASP A 178 32.78 -2.58 1.97
C ASP A 178 31.70 -3.22 2.86
N LEU A 179 31.97 -3.33 4.17
CA LEU A 179 30.96 -3.84 5.11
C LEU A 179 29.78 -2.90 5.30
N ASP A 180 30.03 -1.59 5.30
CA ASP A 180 28.97 -0.58 5.40
C ASP A 180 28.12 -0.57 4.11
N ASN A 181 28.73 -0.76 2.93
CA ASN A 181 28.03 -0.92 1.67
C ASN A 181 27.17 -2.20 1.66
N ILE A 182 27.69 -3.31 2.19
CA ILE A 182 26.93 -4.55 2.36
C ILE A 182 25.75 -4.33 3.29
N GLN A 183 25.95 -3.67 4.43
CA GLN A 183 24.89 -3.36 5.38
C GLN A 183 23.76 -2.51 4.75
N ASN A 184 24.14 -1.45 4.04
CA ASN A 184 23.20 -0.57 3.36
C ASN A 184 22.44 -1.31 2.24
N SER A 185 23.16 -2.10 1.44
CA SER A 185 22.54 -2.91 0.38
C SER A 185 21.58 -3.96 0.93
N LEU A 186 21.91 -4.61 2.04
CA LEU A 186 21.05 -5.58 2.71
C LEU A 186 19.80 -4.89 3.27
N ASN A 187 19.96 -3.74 3.96
CA ASN A 187 18.84 -2.98 4.50
C ASN A 187 17.86 -2.56 3.41
N GLN A 188 18.36 -2.01 2.30
CA GLN A 188 17.51 -1.50 1.24
C GLN A 188 16.92 -2.63 0.38
N SER A 189 17.76 -3.53 -0.12
CA SER A 189 17.32 -4.52 -1.11
C SER A 189 16.48 -5.64 -0.52
N LEU A 190 16.87 -6.19 0.63
CA LEU A 190 16.12 -7.31 1.22
C LEU A 190 14.80 -6.85 1.82
N ALA A 191 14.77 -5.69 2.49
CA ALA A 191 13.53 -5.12 3.01
C ALA A 191 12.56 -4.82 1.87
N LEU A 192 13.04 -4.17 0.80
CA LEU A 192 12.24 -3.86 -0.38
C LEU A 192 11.66 -5.13 -1.02
N VAL A 193 12.48 -6.14 -1.28
CA VAL A 193 12.01 -7.40 -1.89
C VAL A 193 10.96 -8.07 -1.03
N ALA A 194 11.17 -8.16 0.29
CA ALA A 194 10.24 -8.81 1.20
C ALA A 194 8.87 -8.10 1.21
N THR A 195 8.86 -6.76 1.29
CA THR A 195 7.62 -5.98 1.31
C THR A 195 6.91 -5.99 -0.04
N GLN A 196 7.63 -5.89 -1.16
CA GLN A 196 7.04 -5.91 -2.50
C GLN A 196 6.45 -7.27 -2.87
N VAL A 197 7.11 -8.36 -2.49
CA VAL A 197 6.56 -9.72 -2.70
C VAL A 197 5.29 -9.91 -1.87
N ALA A 198 5.29 -9.49 -0.60
CA ALA A 198 4.11 -9.56 0.26
C ALA A 198 2.96 -8.71 -0.32
N MET A 199 3.25 -7.49 -0.76
CA MET A 199 2.27 -6.60 -1.38
C MET A 199 1.70 -7.19 -2.67
N PHE A 200 2.53 -7.74 -3.54
CA PHE A 200 2.10 -8.38 -4.79
C PHE A 200 1.12 -9.53 -4.52
N ILE A 201 1.44 -10.40 -3.57
CA ILE A 201 0.57 -11.50 -3.16
C ILE A 201 -0.73 -10.94 -2.55
N GLY A 202 -0.64 -9.95 -1.67
CA GLY A 202 -1.79 -9.33 -1.03
C GLY A 202 -2.76 -8.68 -2.03
N VAL A 203 -2.24 -7.96 -3.02
CA VAL A 203 -3.05 -7.34 -4.09
C VAL A 203 -3.75 -8.41 -4.93
N ILE A 204 -3.04 -9.46 -5.34
CA ILE A 204 -3.65 -10.57 -6.10
C ILE A 204 -4.81 -11.20 -5.32
N ILE A 205 -4.59 -11.55 -4.06
CA ILE A 205 -5.63 -12.15 -3.21
C ILE A 205 -6.84 -11.20 -3.12
N MET A 206 -6.62 -9.91 -2.93
CA MET A 206 -7.69 -8.94 -2.77
C MET A 206 -8.47 -8.74 -4.08
N MET A 207 -7.78 -8.69 -5.23
CA MET A 207 -8.44 -8.61 -6.55
C MET A 207 -9.41 -9.78 -6.78
N PHE A 208 -8.98 -11.01 -6.50
CA PHE A 208 -9.85 -12.18 -6.63
C PHE A 208 -11.02 -12.19 -5.63
N ARG A 209 -10.84 -11.60 -4.45
CA ARG A 209 -11.91 -11.46 -3.45
C ARG A 209 -12.95 -10.41 -3.81
N GLN A 210 -12.53 -9.35 -4.51
CA GLN A 210 -13.43 -8.26 -4.91
C GLN A 210 -14.22 -8.63 -6.16
N ASN A 211 -13.54 -9.00 -7.23
CA ASN A 211 -14.20 -9.37 -8.49
C ASN A 211 -13.28 -10.27 -9.34
N VAL A 212 -13.67 -11.53 -9.46
CA VAL A 212 -12.89 -12.54 -10.18
C VAL A 212 -12.75 -12.20 -11.67
N SER A 213 -13.80 -11.67 -12.30
CA SER A 213 -13.75 -11.32 -13.72
C SER A 213 -12.77 -10.18 -13.99
N LEU A 214 -12.82 -9.12 -13.19
CA LEU A 214 -11.88 -8.00 -13.29
C LEU A 214 -10.45 -8.42 -12.97
N ALA A 215 -10.25 -9.33 -12.02
CA ALA A 215 -8.94 -9.87 -11.69
C ALA A 215 -8.28 -10.56 -12.89
N TRP A 216 -9.03 -11.42 -13.61
CA TRP A 216 -8.54 -12.06 -14.82
C TRP A 216 -8.22 -11.07 -15.95
N VAL A 217 -9.06 -10.06 -16.15
CA VAL A 217 -8.80 -9.00 -17.15
C VAL A 217 -7.51 -8.26 -16.82
N THR A 218 -7.29 -7.90 -15.56
CA THR A 218 -6.08 -7.19 -15.13
C THR A 218 -4.83 -8.07 -15.29
N ILE A 219 -4.89 -9.35 -14.92
CA ILE A 219 -3.76 -10.27 -15.10
C ILE A 219 -3.46 -10.47 -16.59
N ALA A 220 -4.48 -10.60 -17.44
CA ALA A 220 -4.31 -10.74 -18.88
C ALA A 220 -3.77 -9.48 -19.56
N SER A 221 -4.08 -8.30 -19.04
CA SER A 221 -3.57 -7.01 -19.57
C SER A 221 -2.09 -6.77 -19.23
N THR A 222 -1.58 -7.35 -18.14
CA THR A 222 -0.19 -7.16 -17.68
C THR A 222 0.87 -7.59 -18.72
N PRO A 223 0.79 -8.77 -19.35
CA PRO A 223 1.73 -9.16 -20.42
C PRO A 223 1.71 -8.20 -21.61
N VAL A 224 0.53 -7.68 -21.96
CA VAL A 224 0.38 -6.71 -23.07
C VAL A 224 1.12 -5.40 -22.72
N ALA A 225 0.94 -4.89 -21.49
CA ALA A 225 1.65 -3.71 -21.02
C ALA A 225 3.18 -3.92 -21.03
N ILE A 226 3.67 -5.06 -20.55
CA ILE A 226 5.11 -5.40 -20.58
C ILE A 226 5.62 -5.43 -22.04
N LEU A 227 4.87 -6.02 -22.94
CA LEU A 227 5.24 -6.12 -24.36
C LEU A 227 5.34 -4.73 -25.00
N LEU A 228 4.40 -3.83 -24.71
CA LEU A 228 4.45 -2.44 -25.17
C LEU A 228 5.68 -1.71 -24.64
N VAL A 229 6.00 -1.85 -23.35
CA VAL A 229 7.21 -1.24 -22.75
C VAL A 229 8.46 -1.75 -23.43
N VAL A 230 8.58 -3.07 -23.68
CA VAL A 230 9.73 -3.67 -24.37
C VAL A 230 9.87 -3.12 -25.80
N ILE A 231 8.76 -2.97 -26.53
CA ILE A 231 8.77 -2.39 -27.88
C ILE A 231 9.27 -0.94 -27.84
N ILE A 232 8.74 -0.12 -26.92
CA ILE A 232 9.14 1.29 -26.78
C ILE A 232 10.63 1.38 -26.43
N ILE A 233 11.14 0.58 -25.51
CA ILE A 233 12.56 0.58 -25.13
C ILE A 233 13.44 0.17 -26.33
N ARG A 234 13.02 -0.84 -27.09
CA ARG A 234 13.76 -1.25 -28.29
C ARG A 234 13.80 -0.15 -29.36
N GLN A 235 12.68 0.56 -29.57
CA GLN A 235 12.65 1.68 -30.48
C GLN A 235 13.52 2.85 -29.98
N ALA A 236 13.41 3.20 -28.69
CA ALA A 236 14.20 4.28 -28.09
C ALA A 236 15.72 4.02 -28.22
N LYS A 237 16.18 2.79 -27.98
CA LYS A 237 17.59 2.42 -28.17
C LYS A 237 18.06 2.65 -29.60
N LYS A 238 17.24 2.36 -30.60
CA LYS A 238 17.57 2.60 -32.00
C LYS A 238 17.84 4.07 -32.32
N TYR A 239 17.26 5.01 -31.56
CA TYR A 239 17.45 6.47 -31.73
C TYR A 239 18.55 7.04 -30.84
N ILE A 240 19.00 6.32 -29.79
CA ILE A 240 20.04 6.77 -28.86
C ILE A 240 21.42 6.27 -29.33
N ASP A 241 21.47 5.14 -30.01
CA ASP A 241 22.72 4.54 -30.56
C ASP A 241 23.09 5.11 -31.99
N LEU A 242 22.41 6.19 -32.42
CA LEU A 242 22.72 7.03 -33.60
C LEU A 242 23.32 8.35 -33.14
#